data_cbf7bdb2c147b8e4b73381ded51965c5
#
_entry.id   cbf7bdb2c147b8e4b73381ded51965c5
#
_cell.length_a   1.000
_cell.length_b   1.000
_cell.length_c   1.000
_cell.angle_alpha   90.00
_cell.angle_beta   90.00
_cell.angle_gamma   90.00
#
_symmetry.space_group_name_H-M   'P 1'
#
loop_
_entity.id
_entity.type
_entity.pdbx_description
1 polymer ?
#
loop_
_entity_poly.entity_id
_entity_poly.type
_entity_poly.pdbx_seq_one_letter_code
_entity_poly.pdbx_strand_id
1 'polypeptide(L)'
;MVPVLQTERLTLRAPKRGDFGPYAAFWASDRSVHEGGPRDARAAWEDFAAGFGLWTIGGIGTWSVEERATGAFAGIVGLYHPAHFPEVEIGWALLDGFEGRGIAQEAARAALDWTWAHTGLASLVSYIDPRNHRSIRLAERLGARRDPAARTYDQGDVVLRIGRPS
;
A
#
# COMPACT_ATOMS: atom_id res chain seq x y z
N MET A 1 12.87 3.97 12.45
CA MET A 1 12.63 5.26 11.75
C MET A 1 12.13 4.95 10.35
N VAL A 2 11.08 5.63 9.87
CA VAL A 2 10.56 5.41 8.50
C VAL A 2 11.57 5.98 7.50
N PRO A 3 12.10 5.18 6.57
CA PRO A 3 13.02 5.69 5.54
C PRO A 3 12.31 6.66 4.60
N VAL A 4 13.03 7.65 4.09
CA VAL A 4 12.52 8.56 3.07
C VAL A 4 13.02 8.09 1.71
N LEU A 5 12.10 7.82 0.78
CA LEU A 5 12.42 7.43 -0.58
C LEU A 5 12.05 8.57 -1.53
N GLN A 6 12.89 8.83 -2.50
CA GLN A 6 12.60 9.82 -3.54
C GLN A 6 12.60 9.17 -4.91
N THR A 7 11.61 9.54 -5.72
CA THR A 7 11.51 9.19 -7.12
C THR A 7 11.53 10.46 -7.97
N GLU A 8 11.29 10.34 -9.26
CA GLU A 8 11.18 11.51 -10.14
C GLU A 8 10.11 12.50 -9.67
N ARG A 9 8.91 11.99 -9.31
CA ARG A 9 7.74 12.83 -8.98
C ARG A 9 7.33 12.78 -7.52
N LEU A 10 7.80 11.79 -6.74
CA LEU A 10 7.25 11.48 -5.44
C LEU A 10 8.31 11.51 -4.34
N THR A 11 7.84 11.79 -3.12
CA THR A 11 8.54 11.51 -1.87
C THR A 11 7.69 10.54 -1.05
N LEU A 12 8.23 9.35 -0.75
CA LEU A 12 7.64 8.42 0.21
C LEU A 12 8.24 8.74 1.57
N ARG A 13 7.42 9.05 2.55
CA ARG A 13 7.86 9.57 3.85
C ARG A 13 7.03 9.06 5.02
N ALA A 14 7.47 9.33 6.23
CA ALA A 14 6.63 9.14 7.41
C ALA A 14 5.34 9.97 7.33
N PRO A 15 4.26 9.54 7.99
CA PRO A 15 3.01 10.28 8.02
C PRO A 15 3.18 11.63 8.72
N LYS A 16 2.40 12.60 8.29
CA LYS A 16 2.19 13.87 8.99
C LYS A 16 0.76 13.91 9.52
N ARG A 17 0.53 14.65 10.60
CA ARG A 17 -0.82 14.81 11.16
C ARG A 17 -1.84 15.30 10.11
N GLY A 18 -1.40 16.14 9.18
CA GLY A 18 -2.25 16.66 8.10
C GLY A 18 -2.68 15.63 7.06
N ASP A 19 -1.99 14.48 6.96
CA ASP A 19 -2.33 13.43 6.02
C ASP A 19 -3.63 12.69 6.45
N PHE A 20 -3.95 12.69 7.74
CA PHE A 20 -5.07 11.91 8.25
C PHE A 20 -6.44 12.39 7.74
N GLY A 21 -6.68 13.69 7.67
CA GLY A 21 -7.96 14.21 7.19
C GLY A 21 -8.35 13.69 5.80
N PRO A 22 -7.48 13.89 4.79
CA PRO A 22 -7.69 13.32 3.45
C PRO A 22 -7.77 11.79 3.43
N TYR A 23 -6.97 11.10 4.24
CA TYR A 23 -7.02 9.65 4.39
C TYR A 23 -8.37 9.17 4.92
N ALA A 24 -8.88 9.77 6.00
CA ALA A 24 -10.18 9.44 6.56
C ALA A 24 -11.32 9.72 5.57
N ALA A 25 -11.23 10.80 4.78
CA ALA A 25 -12.21 11.10 3.73
C ALA A 25 -12.24 10.04 2.63
N PHE A 26 -11.08 9.51 2.22
CA PHE A 26 -11.02 8.37 1.30
C PHE A 26 -11.74 7.16 1.89
N TRP A 27 -11.45 6.78 3.13
CA TRP A 27 -12.05 5.61 3.79
C TRP A 27 -13.56 5.75 4.02
N ALA A 28 -14.06 6.96 4.22
CA ALA A 28 -15.50 7.23 4.37
C ALA A 28 -16.26 7.21 3.02
N SER A 29 -15.56 7.18 1.91
CA SER A 29 -16.16 7.23 0.56
C SER A 29 -16.36 5.84 -0.05
N ASP A 30 -17.24 5.76 -1.06
CA ASP A 30 -17.47 4.54 -1.86
C ASP A 30 -16.22 4.09 -2.62
N ARG A 31 -15.19 4.93 -2.73
CA ARG A 31 -13.92 4.58 -3.38
C ARG A 31 -13.13 3.51 -2.64
N SER A 32 -13.37 3.38 -1.33
CA SER A 32 -12.72 2.38 -0.48
C SER A 32 -13.42 1.01 -0.48
N VAL A 33 -14.49 0.84 -1.25
CA VAL A 33 -15.31 -0.37 -1.25
C VAL A 33 -14.53 -1.66 -1.54
N HIS A 34 -13.49 -1.58 -2.37
CA HIS A 34 -12.63 -2.72 -2.70
C HIS A 34 -11.45 -2.92 -1.72
N GLU A 35 -11.34 -2.03 -0.74
CA GLU A 35 -10.30 -2.05 0.30
C GLU A 35 -10.92 -2.38 1.69
N GLY A 36 -12.16 -2.87 1.70
CA GLY A 36 -12.90 -3.16 2.94
C GLY A 36 -13.57 -1.94 3.58
N GLY A 37 -13.76 -0.87 2.84
CA GLY A 37 -14.57 0.29 3.23
C GLY A 37 -16.03 0.23 2.73
N PRO A 38 -16.84 1.27 2.97
CA PRO A 38 -16.50 2.47 3.74
C PRO A 38 -16.23 2.22 5.23
N ARG A 39 -15.38 3.05 5.85
CA ARG A 39 -15.06 3.00 7.28
C ARG A 39 -15.26 4.36 7.92
N ASP A 40 -15.63 4.37 9.21
CA ASP A 40 -15.70 5.60 9.98
C ASP A 40 -14.30 6.16 10.33
N ALA A 41 -14.27 7.38 10.85
CA ALA A 41 -13.02 8.08 11.17
C ALA A 41 -12.19 7.35 12.24
N ARG A 42 -12.83 6.61 13.16
CA ARG A 42 -12.14 5.84 14.19
C ARG A 42 -11.41 4.65 13.57
N ALA A 43 -12.11 3.83 12.77
CA ALA A 43 -11.52 2.70 12.09
C ALA A 43 -10.42 3.14 11.12
N ALA A 44 -10.62 4.26 10.41
CA ALA A 44 -9.60 4.86 9.55
C ALA A 44 -8.37 5.31 10.34
N TRP A 45 -8.54 5.86 11.57
CA TRP A 45 -7.43 6.23 12.44
C TRP A 45 -6.64 5.01 12.92
N GLU A 46 -7.35 3.97 13.34
CA GLU A 46 -6.73 2.72 13.81
C GLU A 46 -5.89 2.08 12.70
N ASP A 47 -6.41 2.04 11.48
CA ASP A 47 -5.70 1.52 10.30
C ASP A 47 -4.48 2.40 9.92
N PHE A 48 -4.66 3.73 9.88
CA PHE A 48 -3.59 4.69 9.62
C PHE A 48 -2.44 4.54 10.63
N ALA A 49 -2.77 4.46 11.91
CA ALA A 49 -1.78 4.30 12.97
C ALA A 49 -1.09 2.92 12.92
N ALA A 50 -1.85 1.85 12.64
CA ALA A 50 -1.32 0.50 12.53
C ALA A 50 -0.30 0.38 11.39
N GLY A 51 -0.64 0.88 10.19
CA GLY A 51 0.25 0.82 9.03
C GLY A 51 1.62 1.47 9.27
N PHE A 52 1.65 2.58 10.01
CA PHE A 52 2.90 3.22 10.39
C PHE A 52 3.54 2.61 11.64
N GLY A 53 2.74 2.09 12.57
CA GLY A 53 3.22 1.38 13.76
C GLY A 53 4.05 0.14 13.42
N LEU A 54 3.78 -0.51 12.30
CA LEU A 54 4.52 -1.66 11.81
C LEU A 54 6.01 -1.36 11.59
N TRP A 55 6.39 -0.12 11.26
CA TRP A 55 7.80 0.30 11.18
C TRP A 55 8.55 0.12 12.50
N THR A 56 7.88 0.38 13.60
CA THR A 56 8.49 0.24 14.93
C THR A 56 8.51 -1.20 15.40
N ILE A 57 7.49 -1.98 15.06
CA ILE A 57 7.31 -3.35 15.53
C ILE A 57 8.09 -4.34 14.67
N GLY A 58 8.00 -4.20 13.34
CA GLY A 58 8.50 -5.19 12.38
C GLY A 58 9.58 -4.69 11.42
N GLY A 59 9.96 -3.41 11.49
CA GLY A 59 10.95 -2.82 10.57
C GLY A 59 10.44 -2.61 9.14
N ILE A 60 9.18 -2.86 8.89
CA ILE A 60 8.45 -2.62 7.64
C ILE A 60 7.14 -1.93 7.95
N GLY A 61 6.55 -1.23 6.99
CA GLY A 61 5.27 -0.54 7.17
C GLY A 61 4.92 0.30 5.96
N THR A 62 3.96 1.21 6.12
CA THR A 62 3.47 2.05 5.05
C THR A 62 4.14 3.42 5.04
N TRP A 63 4.24 4.01 3.86
CA TRP A 63 4.66 5.40 3.63
C TRP A 63 3.47 6.26 3.23
N SER A 64 3.48 7.52 3.65
CA SER A 64 2.72 8.57 2.96
C SER A 64 3.42 8.93 1.65
N VAL A 65 2.66 8.96 0.57
CA VAL A 65 3.11 9.38 -0.76
C VAL A 65 2.82 10.86 -0.94
N GLU A 66 3.86 11.66 -1.17
CA GLU A 66 3.75 13.10 -1.39
C GLU A 66 4.20 13.44 -2.82
N GLU A 67 3.39 14.17 -3.56
CA GLU A 67 3.76 14.68 -4.89
C GLU A 67 4.75 15.84 -4.72
N ARG A 68 5.96 15.72 -5.26
CA ARG A 68 7.05 16.69 -5.04
C ARG A 68 6.75 18.09 -5.59
N ALA A 69 6.03 18.15 -6.71
CA ALA A 69 5.73 19.42 -7.37
C ALA A 69 4.78 20.32 -6.55
N THR A 70 3.88 19.71 -5.77
CA THR A 70 2.82 20.44 -5.05
C THR A 70 2.92 20.33 -3.54
N GLY A 71 3.68 19.35 -3.03
CA GLY A 71 3.70 18.96 -1.62
C GLY A 71 2.40 18.27 -1.16
N ALA A 72 1.52 17.91 -2.09
CA ALA A 72 0.23 17.31 -1.77
C ALA A 72 0.39 15.84 -1.35
N PHE A 73 -0.36 15.42 -0.35
CA PHE A 73 -0.49 14.02 0.05
C PHE A 73 -1.36 13.29 -0.98
N ALA A 74 -0.77 12.34 -1.69
CA ALA A 74 -1.40 11.61 -2.78
C ALA A 74 -2.03 10.27 -2.33
N GLY A 75 -1.64 9.76 -1.17
CA GLY A 75 -2.09 8.47 -0.66
C GLY A 75 -1.02 7.71 0.11
N ILE A 76 -1.19 6.41 0.23
CA ILE A 76 -0.25 5.54 0.92
C ILE A 76 0.24 4.41 0.00
N VAL A 77 1.43 3.91 0.29
CA VAL A 77 1.99 2.68 -0.27
C VAL A 77 2.85 2.02 0.79
N GLY A 78 2.95 0.71 0.79
CA GLY A 78 3.94 0.06 1.65
C GLY A 78 3.68 -1.39 1.95
N LEU A 79 4.37 -1.88 2.97
CA LEU A 79 4.33 -3.25 3.41
C LEU A 79 3.42 -3.37 4.63
N TYR A 80 2.56 -4.36 4.61
CA TYR A 80 1.59 -4.58 5.67
C TYR A 80 1.65 -6.04 6.14
N HIS A 81 1.90 -6.25 7.43
CA HIS A 81 1.96 -7.59 8.00
C HIS A 81 1.51 -7.58 9.47
N PRO A 82 0.23 -7.27 9.73
CA PRO A 82 -0.32 -7.45 11.05
C PRO A 82 -0.41 -8.94 11.39
N ALA A 83 -0.56 -9.27 12.68
CA ALA A 83 -0.45 -10.64 13.17
C ALA A 83 -1.43 -11.65 12.53
N HIS A 84 -2.53 -11.19 11.94
CA HIS A 84 -3.52 -12.03 11.28
C HIS A 84 -3.28 -12.23 9.77
N PHE A 85 -2.27 -11.56 9.18
CA PHE A 85 -1.93 -11.78 7.77
C PHE A 85 -1.03 -13.00 7.61
N PRO A 86 -1.32 -13.89 6.65
CA PRO A 86 -0.48 -15.06 6.38
C PRO A 86 0.92 -14.70 5.89
N GLU A 87 1.05 -13.63 5.11
CA GLU A 87 2.30 -13.21 4.48
C GLU A 87 2.39 -11.68 4.45
N VAL A 88 3.59 -11.16 4.18
CA VAL A 88 3.80 -9.72 4.01
C VAL A 88 3.12 -9.26 2.72
N GLU A 89 2.19 -8.32 2.87
CA GLU A 89 1.50 -7.69 1.75
C GLU A 89 2.24 -6.44 1.28
N ILE A 90 2.25 -6.19 -0.03
CA ILE A 90 2.44 -4.86 -0.60
C ILE A 90 1.10 -4.30 -1.04
N GLY A 91 0.74 -3.13 -0.49
CA GLY A 91 -0.53 -2.47 -0.73
C GLY A 91 -0.37 -0.99 -1.08
N TRP A 92 -1.42 -0.41 -1.63
CA TRP A 92 -1.52 1.00 -2.02
C TRP A 92 -2.95 1.50 -1.98
N ALA A 93 -3.11 2.77 -1.64
CA ALA A 93 -4.36 3.51 -1.80
C ALA A 93 -4.06 4.95 -2.22
N LEU A 94 -4.67 5.41 -3.31
CA LEU A 94 -4.54 6.78 -3.78
C LEU A 94 -5.79 7.60 -3.48
N LEU A 95 -5.57 8.84 -3.08
CA LEU A 95 -6.61 9.83 -2.90
C LEU A 95 -7.18 10.29 -4.24
N ASP A 96 -8.33 10.95 -4.19
CA ASP A 96 -8.99 11.52 -5.36
C ASP A 96 -8.08 12.52 -6.10
N GLY A 97 -8.12 12.48 -7.44
CA GLY A 97 -7.29 13.32 -8.32
C GLY A 97 -5.86 12.82 -8.55
N PHE A 98 -5.42 11.74 -7.89
CA PHE A 98 -4.07 11.17 -8.08
C PHE A 98 -4.06 9.88 -8.89
N GLU A 99 -5.22 9.32 -9.19
CA GLU A 99 -5.36 8.09 -9.97
C GLU A 99 -5.14 8.33 -11.47
N GLY A 100 -4.82 7.24 -12.19
CA GLY A 100 -4.63 7.30 -13.65
C GLY A 100 -3.35 8.01 -14.12
N ARG A 101 -2.55 8.53 -13.19
CA ARG A 101 -1.34 9.33 -13.45
C ARG A 101 -0.04 8.52 -13.30
N GLY A 102 -0.14 7.21 -13.02
CA GLY A 102 1.02 6.34 -12.79
C GLY A 102 1.64 6.46 -11.40
N ILE A 103 1.07 7.26 -10.50
CA ILE A 103 1.61 7.55 -9.16
C ILE A 103 1.72 6.28 -8.31
N ALA A 104 0.66 5.45 -8.26
CA ALA A 104 0.70 4.19 -7.50
C ALA A 104 1.79 3.23 -8.01
N GLN A 105 2.00 3.16 -9.33
CA GLN A 105 3.03 2.30 -9.90
C GLN A 105 4.43 2.79 -9.55
N GLU A 106 4.68 4.10 -9.62
CA GLU A 106 5.96 4.71 -9.27
C GLU A 106 6.27 4.51 -7.78
N ALA A 107 5.29 4.78 -6.91
CA ALA A 107 5.43 4.60 -5.47
C ALA A 107 5.67 3.13 -5.09
N ALA A 108 4.85 2.21 -5.64
CA ALA A 108 5.00 0.78 -5.36
C ALA A 108 6.33 0.22 -5.88
N ARG A 109 6.83 0.70 -7.03
CA ARG A 109 8.16 0.32 -7.52
C ARG A 109 9.25 0.73 -6.54
N ALA A 110 9.23 1.98 -6.07
CA ALA A 110 10.19 2.46 -5.07
C ALA A 110 10.12 1.66 -3.75
N ALA A 111 8.91 1.32 -3.30
CA ALA A 111 8.72 0.48 -2.12
C ALA A 111 9.27 -0.95 -2.32
N LEU A 112 9.07 -1.55 -3.50
CA LEU A 112 9.63 -2.85 -3.86
C LEU A 112 11.16 -2.81 -3.89
N ASP A 113 11.75 -1.83 -4.56
CA ASP A 113 13.20 -1.69 -4.67
C ASP A 113 13.83 -1.53 -3.28
N TRP A 114 13.23 -0.73 -2.41
CA TRP A 114 13.66 -0.61 -1.02
C TRP A 114 13.54 -1.96 -0.29
N THR A 115 12.42 -2.65 -0.46
CA THR A 115 12.19 -3.94 0.20
C THR A 115 13.26 -4.96 -0.18
N TRP A 116 13.53 -5.07 -1.47
CA TRP A 116 14.54 -6.02 -1.95
C TRP A 116 15.95 -5.66 -1.50
N ALA A 117 16.26 -4.40 -1.31
CA ALA A 117 17.57 -3.94 -0.85
C ALA A 117 17.76 -4.11 0.68
N HIS A 118 16.69 -4.02 1.47
CA HIS A 118 16.83 -3.85 2.92
C HIS A 118 16.20 -4.99 3.75
N THR A 119 15.50 -5.93 3.11
CA THR A 119 14.89 -7.07 3.83
C THR A 119 15.37 -8.40 3.25
N GLY A 120 15.21 -9.48 4.02
CA GLY A 120 15.47 -10.84 3.55
C GLY A 120 14.27 -11.51 2.85
N LEU A 121 13.20 -10.77 2.55
CA LEU A 121 11.98 -11.33 1.98
C LEU A 121 12.22 -11.87 0.57
N ALA A 122 11.78 -13.10 0.31
CA ALA A 122 11.89 -13.74 -1.00
C ALA A 122 10.72 -13.37 -1.92
N SER A 123 9.57 -13.05 -1.35
CA SER A 123 8.37 -12.62 -2.08
C SER A 123 7.47 -11.75 -1.21
N LEU A 124 6.56 -11.04 -1.86
CA LEU A 124 5.43 -10.32 -1.28
C LEU A 124 4.15 -10.78 -1.95
N VAL A 125 3.03 -10.55 -1.29
CA VAL A 125 1.71 -10.76 -1.88
C VAL A 125 0.92 -9.45 -1.93
N SER A 126 -0.14 -9.39 -2.72
CA SER A 126 -1.21 -8.41 -2.62
C SER A 126 -2.52 -9.18 -2.55
N TYR A 127 -3.33 -8.90 -1.53
CA TYR A 127 -4.69 -9.43 -1.38
C TYR A 127 -5.65 -8.43 -2.01
N ILE A 128 -6.34 -8.82 -3.07
CA ILE A 128 -7.11 -7.88 -3.89
C ILE A 128 -8.52 -8.42 -4.13
N ASP A 129 -9.55 -7.61 -3.85
CA ASP A 129 -10.92 -7.88 -4.29
C ASP A 129 -10.91 -8.18 -5.82
N PRO A 130 -11.44 -9.31 -6.29
CA PRO A 130 -11.43 -9.69 -7.70
C PRO A 130 -12.14 -8.67 -8.61
N ARG A 131 -12.98 -7.81 -8.06
CA ARG A 131 -13.65 -6.70 -8.78
C ARG A 131 -12.77 -5.46 -8.90
N ASN A 132 -11.68 -5.35 -8.11
CA ASN A 132 -10.71 -4.25 -8.19
C ASN A 132 -9.72 -4.46 -9.34
N HIS A 133 -10.24 -4.40 -10.58
CA HIS A 133 -9.43 -4.61 -11.79
C HIS A 133 -8.28 -3.60 -11.92
N ARG A 134 -8.38 -2.41 -11.30
CA ARG A 134 -7.28 -1.40 -11.32
C ARG A 134 -6.08 -1.89 -10.52
N SER A 135 -6.31 -2.35 -9.29
CA SER A 135 -5.24 -2.87 -8.43
C SER A 135 -4.65 -4.17 -8.99
N ILE A 136 -5.48 -5.08 -9.53
CA ILE A 136 -4.98 -6.30 -10.21
C ILE A 136 -4.02 -5.93 -11.35
N ARG A 137 -4.43 -5.04 -12.27
CA ARG A 137 -3.56 -4.60 -13.37
C ARG A 137 -2.29 -3.89 -12.90
N LEU A 138 -2.36 -3.18 -11.79
CA LEU A 138 -1.17 -2.55 -11.21
C LEU A 138 -0.20 -3.61 -10.67
N ALA A 139 -0.68 -4.58 -9.88
CA ALA A 139 0.12 -5.69 -9.39
C ALA A 139 0.80 -6.46 -10.54
N GLU A 140 0.06 -6.77 -11.60
CA GLU A 140 0.60 -7.44 -12.80
C GLU A 140 1.71 -6.61 -13.49
N ARG A 141 1.53 -5.29 -13.63
CA ARG A 141 2.58 -4.40 -14.16
C ARG A 141 3.82 -4.31 -13.27
N LEU A 142 3.67 -4.56 -11.99
CA LEU A 142 4.81 -4.66 -11.06
C LEU A 142 5.51 -6.01 -11.14
N GLY A 143 4.97 -6.96 -11.90
CA GLY A 143 5.54 -8.30 -12.10
C GLY A 143 4.88 -9.37 -11.23
N ALA A 144 3.80 -9.05 -10.52
CA ALA A 144 3.07 -10.04 -9.75
C ALA A 144 2.31 -11.02 -10.65
N ARG A 145 2.13 -12.25 -10.15
CA ARG A 145 1.34 -13.31 -10.79
C ARG A 145 0.33 -13.86 -9.81
N ARG A 146 -0.80 -14.32 -10.31
CA ARG A 146 -1.81 -14.99 -9.47
C ARG A 146 -1.22 -16.23 -8.82
N ASP A 147 -1.47 -16.36 -7.52
CA ASP A 147 -1.08 -17.51 -6.71
C ASP A 147 -2.33 -18.13 -6.06
N PRO A 148 -3.00 -19.05 -6.76
CA PRO A 148 -4.24 -19.66 -6.25
C PRO A 148 -4.00 -20.61 -5.09
N ALA A 149 -2.75 -21.00 -4.80
CA ALA A 149 -2.40 -21.86 -3.68
C ALA A 149 -2.08 -21.07 -2.39
N ALA A 150 -1.90 -19.75 -2.51
CA ALA A 150 -1.63 -18.91 -1.36
C ALA A 150 -2.84 -18.78 -0.43
N ARG A 151 -2.56 -18.70 0.86
CA ARG A 151 -3.59 -18.43 1.87
C ARG A 151 -3.96 -16.94 1.81
N THR A 152 -5.24 -16.64 1.96
CA THR A 152 -5.74 -15.27 2.16
C THR A 152 -6.28 -15.11 3.58
N TYR A 153 -6.26 -13.90 4.10
CA TYR A 153 -6.89 -13.57 5.38
C TYR A 153 -8.39 -13.23 5.21
N ASP A 154 -8.78 -12.77 4.04
CA ASP A 154 -10.18 -12.50 3.69
C ASP A 154 -10.67 -13.47 2.62
N GLN A 155 -11.87 -14.04 2.84
CA GLN A 155 -12.45 -14.99 1.89
C GLN A 155 -12.98 -14.23 0.68
N GLY A 156 -12.45 -14.58 -0.48
CA GLY A 156 -12.90 -14.02 -1.76
C GLY A 156 -11.85 -13.19 -2.49
N ASP A 157 -10.80 -12.75 -1.81
CA ASP A 157 -9.70 -12.05 -2.45
C ASP A 157 -8.88 -12.97 -3.35
N VAL A 158 -8.36 -12.40 -4.43
CA VAL A 158 -7.31 -13.03 -5.22
C VAL A 158 -5.95 -12.64 -4.66
N VAL A 159 -5.04 -13.60 -4.62
CA VAL A 159 -3.66 -13.35 -4.19
C VAL A 159 -2.78 -13.20 -5.43
N LEU A 160 -2.08 -12.07 -5.51
CA LEU A 160 -1.05 -11.83 -6.51
C LEU A 160 0.32 -11.80 -5.81
N ARG A 161 1.23 -12.66 -6.25
CA ARG A 161 2.58 -12.78 -5.68
C ARG A 161 3.61 -12.12 -6.58
N ILE A 162 4.50 -11.34 -5.97
CA ILE A 162 5.69 -10.81 -6.62
C ILE A 162 6.93 -11.38 -5.92
N GLY A 163 7.79 -12.04 -6.68
CA GLY A 163 9.06 -12.57 -6.20
C GLY A 163 10.18 -11.54 -6.26
N ARG A 164 11.19 -11.72 -5.40
CA ARG A 164 12.44 -10.98 -5.51
C ARG A 164 13.06 -11.24 -6.90
N PRO A 165 13.49 -10.22 -7.62
CA PRO A 165 14.29 -10.40 -8.84
C PRO A 165 15.58 -11.18 -8.56
N SER A 166 15.96 -12.07 -9.50
CA SER A 166 17.23 -12.82 -9.46
C SER A 166 18.44 -11.92 -9.66
#